data_2940ec8411223ab258a64638aea58d14
#
_entry.id   2940ec8411223ab258a64638aea58d14
#
_cell.length_a   1.000
_cell.length_b   1.000
_cell.length_c   1.000
_cell.angle_alpha   90.00
_cell.angle_beta   90.00
_cell.angle_gamma   90.00
#
_symmetry.space_group_name_H-M   'P 1'
#
loop_
_entity.id
_entity.type
_entity.pdbx_description
1 polymer ?
#
loop_
_entity_poly.entity_id
_entity_poly.type
_entity_poly.pdbx_seq_one_letter_code
_entity_poly.pdbx_strand_id
1 'polypeptide(L)'
;SCIREPSEGMIVHTQNERPKQARRMVVELLMADQPEREVAHDGASHFWDMADANEVEESRFPALEADRIPLLDDSHVAMRVNLDACIQCGLCVRACREVQVNDVIGMAGRGHDAYPTFDFADPMGESTCVACGECVQACPTGALMPASVLDEQQVGDSKDFDEEVKSICPFCGVGCQVSLKVKDGKIKHVEGINGPANEGRLCVKGRFGYDYIHHPHRLTKPLIRRDDAPAKGLNVDPANWQEVFREASWDEALDFAAHGLAKLRDEQGGRSVAGFGSAKCSNEEAYLFQKMIRQGFGHNNVDHCTRLCHASSVAALMENVGSGAVTATFNQIENADVAIVIGANPTENHPVAATYFKQFTKRGGKLIIMDPRGTAMKRFATHMLQFRPGADVSMLNAIMHVIVEEGLYDQAYIDQFTENWEAEKAHLAQFTPEAMEDICGIPAEELRAAARTFANGKAGMIFWGMGVSQHIHGTDNSRCLISLALMTGQVGRPGTG
;
A
#
# COMPACT_ATOMS: atom_id res chain seq x y z
N SER A 1 -1.29 -1.23 35.42
CA SER A 1 -1.75 0.16 35.34
C SER A 1 -2.02 0.65 33.91
N CYS A 2 -2.04 -0.24 32.92
CA CYS A 2 -2.38 0.09 31.53
C CYS A 2 -3.81 0.62 31.34
N ILE A 3 -4.64 0.54 32.37
CA ILE A 3 -6.02 1.05 32.39
C ILE A 3 -6.18 2.30 33.28
N ARG A 4 -5.10 2.84 33.85
CA ARG A 4 -5.17 4.03 34.70
C ARG A 4 -4.78 5.26 33.89
N GLU A 5 -5.70 6.21 33.80
CA GLU A 5 -5.44 7.50 33.21
C GLU A 5 -4.50 8.35 34.07
N PRO A 6 -3.57 9.10 33.49
CA PRO A 6 -2.75 10.05 34.23
C PRO A 6 -3.61 11.20 34.74
N SER A 7 -3.26 11.72 35.90
CA SER A 7 -3.91 12.90 36.49
C SER A 7 -2.88 14.01 36.68
N GLU A 8 -3.35 15.26 36.70
CA GLU A 8 -2.47 16.40 36.93
C GLU A 8 -1.73 16.29 38.28
N GLY A 9 -0.41 16.55 38.28
CA GLY A 9 0.43 16.39 39.43
C GLY A 9 0.83 14.94 39.77
N MET A 10 0.44 13.93 38.97
CA MET A 10 0.87 12.56 39.20
C MET A 10 2.38 12.40 38.97
N ILE A 11 3.06 11.85 39.99
CA ILE A 11 4.48 11.48 39.90
C ILE A 11 4.60 9.98 39.74
N VAL A 12 5.27 9.53 38.68
CA VAL A 12 5.47 8.11 38.38
C VAL A 12 6.95 7.74 38.53
N HIS A 13 7.24 6.86 39.46
CA HIS A 13 8.59 6.34 39.69
C HIS A 13 8.76 5.00 38.97
N THR A 14 9.55 4.94 37.91
CA THR A 14 9.80 3.73 37.11
C THR A 14 11.07 2.98 37.47
N GLN A 15 11.99 3.63 38.25
CA GLN A 15 13.34 3.11 38.49
C GLN A 15 13.64 2.79 39.96
N ASN A 16 12.64 2.88 40.87
CA ASN A 16 12.83 2.44 42.24
C ASN A 16 12.70 0.90 42.35
N GLU A 17 13.07 0.32 43.49
CA GLU A 17 13.16 -1.13 43.68
C GLU A 17 11.85 -1.86 43.41
N ARG A 18 10.71 -1.32 43.80
CA ARG A 18 9.44 -1.97 43.64
C ARG A 18 9.02 -2.22 42.14
N PRO A 19 9.07 -1.22 41.25
CA PRO A 19 8.85 -1.44 39.82
C PRO A 19 9.94 -2.32 39.18
N LYS A 20 11.20 -2.26 39.59
CA LYS A 20 12.26 -3.14 39.09
C LYS A 20 11.96 -4.61 39.42
N GLN A 21 11.68 -4.90 40.69
CA GLN A 21 11.30 -6.25 41.10
C GLN A 21 10.04 -6.76 40.38
N ALA A 22 9.03 -5.89 40.19
CA ALA A 22 7.83 -6.27 39.50
C ALA A 22 8.11 -6.61 38.02
N ARG A 23 8.94 -5.82 37.32
CA ARG A 23 9.35 -6.12 35.94
C ARG A 23 10.14 -7.41 35.86
N ARG A 24 11.15 -7.59 36.74
CA ARG A 24 11.95 -8.81 36.80
C ARG A 24 11.07 -10.06 36.98
N MET A 25 10.13 -10.02 37.92
CA MET A 25 9.21 -11.15 38.17
C MET A 25 8.32 -11.43 36.95
N VAL A 26 7.82 -10.42 36.26
CA VAL A 26 7.02 -10.61 35.04
C VAL A 26 7.85 -11.25 33.93
N VAL A 27 9.07 -10.78 33.69
CA VAL A 27 9.98 -11.36 32.70
C VAL A 27 10.34 -12.80 33.06
N GLU A 28 10.61 -13.10 34.34
CA GLU A 28 10.89 -14.43 34.85
C GLU A 28 9.71 -15.40 34.63
N LEU A 29 8.47 -14.93 34.88
CA LEU A 29 7.27 -15.70 34.60
C LEU A 29 7.09 -16.01 33.12
N LEU A 30 7.34 -15.03 32.24
CA LEU A 30 7.27 -15.22 30.79
C LEU A 30 8.38 -16.14 30.28
N MET A 31 9.57 -16.10 30.91
CA MET A 31 10.72 -16.93 30.56
C MET A 31 10.46 -18.42 30.84
N ALA A 32 9.58 -18.76 31.79
CA ALA A 32 9.28 -20.14 32.09
C ALA A 32 8.75 -20.95 30.90
N ASP A 33 8.08 -20.28 29.98
CA ASP A 33 7.47 -20.89 28.78
C ASP A 33 8.32 -20.66 27.52
N GLN A 34 9.51 -20.02 27.63
CA GLN A 34 10.38 -19.82 26.48
C GLN A 34 11.29 -21.02 26.25
N PRO A 35 11.62 -21.36 24.99
CA PRO A 35 12.70 -22.30 24.70
C PRO A 35 14.05 -21.73 25.15
N GLU A 36 15.06 -22.60 25.27
CA GLU A 36 16.44 -22.13 25.46
C GLU A 36 16.83 -21.15 24.34
N ARG A 37 17.57 -20.08 24.70
CA ARG A 37 17.88 -18.97 23.77
C ARG A 37 18.56 -19.44 22.48
N GLU A 38 19.44 -20.43 22.57
CA GLU A 38 20.25 -20.97 21.49
C GLU A 38 19.42 -21.78 20.46
N VAL A 39 18.25 -22.26 20.87
CA VAL A 39 17.32 -23.03 20.00
C VAL A 39 16.02 -22.29 19.76
N ALA A 40 15.91 -21.07 20.27
CA ALA A 40 14.74 -20.23 20.07
C ALA A 40 14.57 -19.86 18.60
N HIS A 41 13.32 -19.73 18.18
CA HIS A 41 12.96 -19.27 16.84
C HIS A 41 13.54 -17.87 16.51
N ASP A 42 13.71 -17.00 17.51
CA ASP A 42 14.51 -15.77 17.43
C ASP A 42 15.26 -15.53 18.74
N GLY A 43 16.51 -15.96 18.82
CA GLY A 43 17.39 -15.76 19.98
C GLY A 43 17.77 -14.29 20.24
N ALA A 44 17.47 -13.38 19.30
CA ALA A 44 17.71 -11.95 19.39
C ALA A 44 16.42 -11.13 19.53
N SER A 45 15.29 -11.77 19.82
CA SER A 45 13.99 -11.12 19.92
C SER A 45 13.95 -10.04 21.04
N HIS A 46 12.96 -9.16 20.95
CA HIS A 46 12.75 -8.14 21.96
C HIS A 46 12.51 -8.70 23.38
N PHE A 47 12.00 -9.92 23.47
CA PHE A 47 11.86 -10.62 24.75
C PHE A 47 13.24 -10.83 25.42
N TRP A 48 14.24 -11.28 24.67
CA TRP A 48 15.59 -11.51 25.20
C TRP A 48 16.28 -10.19 25.59
N ASP A 49 16.04 -9.09 24.84
CA ASP A 49 16.51 -7.75 25.27
C ASP A 49 15.94 -7.36 26.63
N MET A 50 14.66 -7.68 26.87
CA MET A 50 14.00 -7.40 28.14
C MET A 50 14.49 -8.31 29.26
N ALA A 51 14.83 -9.56 28.99
CA ALA A 51 15.45 -10.48 29.93
C ALA A 51 16.81 -9.96 30.36
N ASP A 52 17.67 -9.63 29.38
CA ASP A 52 19.00 -9.06 29.65
C ASP A 52 18.92 -7.73 30.45
N ALA A 53 18.03 -6.82 30.07
CA ALA A 53 17.83 -5.53 30.73
C ALA A 53 17.28 -5.63 32.17
N ASN A 54 16.69 -6.75 32.55
CA ASN A 54 16.19 -7.03 33.89
C ASN A 54 17.02 -8.10 34.63
N GLU A 55 18.15 -8.51 34.07
CA GLU A 55 19.08 -9.48 34.67
C GLU A 55 18.37 -10.81 35.03
N VAL A 56 17.56 -11.36 34.08
CA VAL A 56 16.84 -12.62 34.21
C VAL A 56 17.47 -13.62 33.24
N GLU A 57 18.20 -14.60 33.79
CA GLU A 57 18.89 -15.62 33.01
C GLU A 57 18.12 -16.95 32.99
N GLU A 58 17.35 -17.23 34.06
CA GLU A 58 16.57 -18.45 34.21
C GLU A 58 15.27 -18.19 34.98
N SER A 59 14.30 -19.06 34.83
CA SER A 59 13.05 -19.00 35.57
C SER A 59 12.98 -20.06 36.70
N ARG A 60 12.52 -19.65 37.87
CA ARG A 60 12.17 -20.57 38.98
C ARG A 60 10.77 -21.16 38.88
N PHE A 61 10.00 -20.73 37.87
CA PHE A 61 8.66 -21.23 37.65
C PHE A 61 8.68 -22.45 36.72
N PRO A 62 7.71 -23.39 36.84
CA PRO A 62 7.67 -24.54 35.96
C PRO A 62 7.35 -24.10 34.50
N ALA A 63 8.02 -24.72 33.55
CA ALA A 63 7.75 -24.54 32.12
C ALA A 63 6.39 -25.15 31.74
N LEU A 64 5.86 -24.72 30.59
CA LEU A 64 4.70 -25.33 29.96
C LEU A 64 5.00 -26.79 29.59
N GLU A 65 4.03 -27.68 29.78
CA GLU A 65 4.16 -29.08 29.38
C GLU A 65 4.27 -29.19 27.85
N ALA A 66 5.19 -29.99 27.34
CA ALA A 66 5.53 -30.04 25.91
C ALA A 66 4.34 -30.46 25.01
N ASP A 67 3.42 -31.29 25.52
CA ASP A 67 2.21 -31.71 24.80
C ASP A 67 1.16 -30.62 24.66
N ARG A 68 1.33 -29.48 25.34
CA ARG A 68 0.45 -28.30 25.29
C ARG A 68 0.97 -27.25 24.27
N ILE A 69 2.16 -27.42 23.71
CA ILE A 69 2.74 -26.50 22.74
C ILE A 69 2.21 -26.88 21.34
N PRO A 70 1.56 -25.96 20.61
CA PRO A 70 1.13 -26.22 19.23
C PRO A 70 2.33 -26.56 18.34
N LEU A 71 2.09 -27.43 17.36
CA LEU A 71 3.12 -27.78 16.36
C LEU A 71 3.57 -26.58 15.56
N LEU A 72 4.81 -26.61 15.10
CA LEU A 72 5.37 -25.65 14.14
C LEU A 72 4.49 -25.62 12.87
N ASP A 73 4.11 -24.42 12.45
CA ASP A 73 3.40 -24.17 11.19
C ASP A 73 4.37 -23.51 10.18
N ASP A 74 4.80 -24.29 9.22
CA ASP A 74 5.67 -23.89 8.11
C ASP A 74 4.93 -23.83 6.75
N SER A 75 3.60 -23.90 6.78
CA SER A 75 2.74 -23.93 5.60
C SER A 75 2.85 -22.66 4.74
N HIS A 76 3.15 -21.51 5.36
CA HIS A 76 3.23 -20.24 4.64
C HIS A 76 4.63 -20.04 4.02
N VAL A 77 4.70 -19.73 2.72
CA VAL A 77 5.95 -19.62 1.96
C VAL A 77 6.94 -18.58 2.53
N ALA A 78 6.46 -17.48 3.10
CA ALA A 78 7.29 -16.35 3.54
C ALA A 78 7.36 -16.17 5.06
N MET A 79 6.54 -16.89 5.82
CA MET A 79 6.43 -16.74 7.28
C MET A 79 6.43 -18.10 7.96
N ARG A 80 6.87 -18.14 9.22
CA ARG A 80 6.84 -19.32 10.09
C ARG A 80 6.16 -18.97 11.38
N VAL A 81 5.44 -19.92 11.95
CA VAL A 81 4.76 -19.81 13.23
C VAL A 81 5.25 -20.90 14.17
N ASN A 82 5.98 -20.52 15.21
CA ASN A 82 6.39 -21.44 16.28
C ASN A 82 5.92 -20.88 17.62
N LEU A 83 4.88 -21.48 18.16
CA LEU A 83 4.22 -20.97 19.36
C LEU A 83 4.88 -21.41 20.68
N ASP A 84 6.01 -22.11 20.63
CA ASP A 84 6.81 -22.41 21.83
C ASP A 84 7.35 -21.14 22.50
N ALA A 85 7.61 -20.08 21.71
CA ALA A 85 8.02 -18.77 22.20
C ALA A 85 6.84 -17.80 22.44
N CYS A 86 5.58 -18.24 22.34
CA CYS A 86 4.43 -17.35 22.41
C CYS A 86 4.08 -16.97 23.86
N ILE A 87 4.13 -15.68 24.18
CA ILE A 87 3.74 -15.12 25.50
C ILE A 87 2.29 -14.65 25.56
N GLN A 88 1.44 -15.03 24.63
CA GLN A 88 -0.01 -14.73 24.56
C GLN A 88 -0.36 -13.23 24.66
N CYS A 89 0.54 -12.36 24.25
CA CYS A 89 0.38 -10.90 24.36
C CYS A 89 -0.71 -10.33 23.45
N GLY A 90 -1.16 -11.06 22.43
CA GLY A 90 -2.20 -10.64 21.49
C GLY A 90 -1.77 -9.54 20.50
N LEU A 91 -0.49 -9.16 20.43
CA LEU A 91 -0.02 -8.11 19.52
C LEU A 91 -0.21 -8.50 18.06
N CYS A 92 -0.01 -9.76 17.68
CA CYS A 92 -0.27 -10.28 16.34
C CYS A 92 -1.76 -10.16 15.97
N VAL A 93 -2.67 -10.45 16.90
CA VAL A 93 -4.13 -10.29 16.72
C VAL A 93 -4.47 -8.81 16.46
N ARG A 94 -3.94 -7.91 17.29
CA ARG A 94 -4.15 -6.46 17.11
C ARG A 94 -3.56 -5.93 15.82
N ALA A 95 -2.36 -6.37 15.45
CA ALA A 95 -1.74 -6.03 14.17
C ALA A 95 -2.61 -6.45 12.97
N CYS A 96 -3.19 -7.66 13.01
CA CYS A 96 -4.08 -8.13 11.97
C CYS A 96 -5.45 -7.41 11.98
N ARG A 97 -6.07 -7.24 13.15
CA ARG A 97 -7.43 -6.73 13.30
C ARG A 97 -7.55 -5.21 13.31
N GLU A 98 -6.62 -4.51 14.00
CA GLU A 98 -6.70 -3.07 14.20
C GLU A 98 -5.85 -2.30 13.19
N VAL A 99 -4.63 -2.76 12.92
CA VAL A 99 -3.68 -2.07 12.04
C VAL A 99 -3.99 -2.37 10.56
N GLN A 100 -4.00 -3.64 10.18
CA GLN A 100 -4.24 -4.06 8.78
C GLN A 100 -5.72 -4.27 8.44
N VAL A 101 -6.57 -4.45 9.43
CA VAL A 101 -8.02 -4.67 9.28
C VAL A 101 -8.34 -5.85 8.34
N ASN A 102 -7.67 -6.98 8.58
CA ASN A 102 -7.89 -8.22 7.83
C ASN A 102 -8.68 -9.26 8.63
N ASP A 103 -8.60 -9.22 9.97
CA ASP A 103 -9.34 -10.08 10.91
C ASP A 103 -9.09 -11.60 10.73
N VAL A 104 -7.90 -11.99 10.29
CA VAL A 104 -7.51 -13.39 10.09
C VAL A 104 -7.07 -14.05 11.40
N ILE A 105 -6.38 -13.28 12.28
CA ILE A 105 -5.80 -13.82 13.52
C ILE A 105 -6.75 -13.57 14.68
N GLY A 106 -7.12 -14.64 15.38
CA GLY A 106 -7.85 -14.64 16.63
C GLY A 106 -7.06 -15.28 17.78
N MET A 107 -7.68 -15.37 18.96
CA MET A 107 -7.17 -16.17 20.08
C MET A 107 -8.10 -17.35 20.31
N ALA A 108 -7.54 -18.55 20.36
CA ALA A 108 -8.23 -19.75 20.82
C ALA A 108 -7.82 -20.08 22.27
N GLY A 109 -8.58 -20.94 22.94
CA GLY A 109 -8.32 -21.29 24.32
C GLY A 109 -8.55 -20.15 25.32
N ARG A 110 -8.07 -20.33 26.54
CA ARG A 110 -8.11 -19.29 27.59
C ARG A 110 -7.06 -19.55 28.69
N GLY A 111 -6.69 -18.50 29.41
CA GLY A 111 -5.65 -18.58 30.43
C GLY A 111 -4.33 -18.99 29.83
N HIS A 112 -3.61 -19.88 30.47
CA HIS A 112 -2.30 -20.38 30.01
C HIS A 112 -2.39 -21.23 28.72
N ASP A 113 -3.59 -21.75 28.39
CA ASP A 113 -3.86 -22.49 27.14
C ASP A 113 -4.29 -21.59 25.98
N ALA A 114 -4.24 -20.26 26.13
CA ALA A 114 -4.57 -19.36 25.04
C ALA A 114 -3.45 -19.31 24.00
N TYR A 115 -3.81 -19.35 22.71
CA TYR A 115 -2.85 -19.24 21.62
C TYR A 115 -3.45 -18.52 20.42
N PRO A 116 -2.63 -17.85 19.59
CA PRO A 116 -3.12 -17.26 18.35
C PRO A 116 -3.48 -18.33 17.33
N THR A 117 -4.60 -18.15 16.65
CA THR A 117 -5.09 -19.05 15.59
C THR A 117 -5.47 -18.26 14.36
N PHE A 118 -5.43 -18.90 13.20
CA PHE A 118 -5.76 -18.30 11.91
C PHE A 118 -7.12 -18.82 11.44
N ASP A 119 -8.01 -17.93 11.04
CA ASP A 119 -9.39 -18.23 10.65
C ASP A 119 -10.07 -19.23 11.64
N PHE A 120 -10.39 -20.44 11.22
CA PHE A 120 -11.02 -21.49 12.03
C PHE A 120 -10.04 -22.57 12.52
N ALA A 121 -8.81 -22.21 12.86
CA ALA A 121 -7.67 -23.06 13.18
C ALA A 121 -7.02 -23.71 11.95
N ASP A 122 -7.05 -23.02 10.84
CA ASP A 122 -6.35 -23.42 9.63
C ASP A 122 -4.83 -23.14 9.77
N PRO A 123 -3.96 -23.89 9.08
CA PRO A 123 -2.57 -23.50 8.92
C PRO A 123 -2.47 -22.11 8.27
N MET A 124 -1.46 -21.33 8.65
CA MET A 124 -1.33 -19.95 8.16
C MET A 124 -1.34 -19.83 6.63
N GLY A 125 -0.68 -20.77 5.94
CA GLY A 125 -0.60 -20.80 4.47
C GLY A 125 -1.91 -21.18 3.77
N GLU A 126 -2.85 -21.80 4.48
CA GLU A 126 -4.16 -22.21 3.97
C GLU A 126 -5.29 -21.25 4.38
N SER A 127 -4.98 -20.31 5.28
CA SER A 127 -5.93 -19.32 5.79
C SER A 127 -6.18 -18.18 4.79
N THR A 128 -7.11 -17.28 5.10
CA THR A 128 -7.36 -16.06 4.30
C THR A 128 -6.29 -14.97 4.50
N CYS A 129 -5.10 -15.33 4.99
CA CYS A 129 -3.99 -14.42 5.20
C CYS A 129 -3.54 -13.75 3.90
N VAL A 130 -3.41 -12.42 3.93
CA VAL A 130 -2.93 -11.62 2.78
C VAL A 130 -1.41 -11.42 2.79
N ALA A 131 -0.68 -12.15 3.60
CA ALA A 131 0.78 -12.12 3.70
C ALA A 131 1.38 -10.71 3.95
N CYS A 132 0.73 -9.84 4.70
CA CYS A 132 1.25 -8.50 4.97
C CYS A 132 2.44 -8.50 5.95
N GLY A 133 2.58 -9.55 6.77
CA GLY A 133 3.67 -9.72 7.74
C GLY A 133 3.62 -8.74 8.92
N GLU A 134 2.51 -8.04 9.15
CA GLU A 134 2.39 -7.11 10.27
C GLU A 134 2.43 -7.83 11.61
N CYS A 135 1.87 -9.05 11.67
CA CYS A 135 1.93 -9.91 12.85
C CYS A 135 3.36 -10.34 13.19
N VAL A 136 4.19 -10.55 12.17
CA VAL A 136 5.63 -10.85 12.32
C VAL A 136 6.35 -9.66 12.94
N GLN A 137 6.19 -8.45 12.36
CA GLN A 137 6.81 -7.23 12.88
C GLN A 137 6.33 -6.87 14.29
N ALA A 138 5.09 -7.23 14.65
CA ALA A 138 4.52 -6.96 15.96
C ALA A 138 4.89 -8.00 17.02
N CYS A 139 5.41 -9.16 16.63
CA CYS A 139 5.73 -10.24 17.56
C CYS A 139 7.02 -9.92 18.37
N PRO A 140 6.96 -9.85 19.71
CA PRO A 140 8.11 -9.47 20.50
C PRO A 140 9.03 -10.65 20.86
N THR A 141 8.64 -11.89 20.53
CA THR A 141 9.35 -13.11 20.96
C THR A 141 9.89 -13.95 19.82
N GLY A 142 9.58 -13.58 18.57
CA GLY A 142 9.93 -14.39 17.41
C GLY A 142 9.02 -15.60 17.19
N ALA A 143 7.90 -15.74 17.92
CA ALA A 143 6.92 -16.80 17.65
C ALA A 143 6.36 -16.73 16.22
N LEU A 144 6.40 -15.56 15.61
CA LEU A 144 6.11 -15.32 14.19
C LEU A 144 7.33 -14.66 13.56
N MET A 145 7.92 -15.30 12.55
CA MET A 145 9.17 -14.88 11.93
C MET A 145 9.10 -14.87 10.40
N PRO A 146 9.91 -14.01 9.72
CA PRO A 146 10.14 -14.20 8.29
C PRO A 146 10.90 -15.49 8.05
N ALA A 147 10.45 -16.32 7.10
CA ALA A 147 11.12 -17.58 6.76
C ALA A 147 12.59 -17.38 6.33
N SER A 148 12.91 -16.22 5.74
CA SER A 148 14.27 -15.87 5.28
C SER A 148 15.29 -15.62 6.39
N VAL A 149 14.85 -15.50 7.65
CA VAL A 149 15.72 -15.29 8.82
C VAL A 149 16.15 -16.61 9.45
N LEU A 150 15.36 -17.66 9.24
CA LEU A 150 15.51 -18.96 9.89
C LEU A 150 16.41 -19.90 9.09
N ASP A 151 17.16 -20.73 9.80
CA ASP A 151 17.94 -21.83 9.22
C ASP A 151 17.09 -23.11 9.03
N GLU A 152 17.74 -24.22 8.63
CA GLU A 152 17.06 -25.52 8.41
C GLU A 152 16.49 -26.11 9.71
N GLN A 153 17.00 -25.72 10.87
CA GLN A 153 16.55 -26.12 12.18
C GLN A 153 15.46 -25.19 12.73
N GLN A 154 15.02 -24.19 11.94
CA GLN A 154 14.07 -23.15 12.32
C GLN A 154 14.55 -22.28 13.49
N VAL A 155 15.87 -22.08 13.59
CA VAL A 155 16.52 -21.16 14.53
C VAL A 155 16.99 -19.94 13.76
N GLY A 156 16.86 -18.76 14.35
CA GLY A 156 17.22 -17.52 13.70
C GLY A 156 17.67 -16.42 14.63
N ASP A 157 18.17 -15.38 14.01
CA ASP A 157 18.54 -14.12 14.65
C ASP A 157 18.06 -12.96 13.78
N SER A 158 17.02 -12.26 14.24
CA SER A 158 16.45 -11.10 13.54
C SER A 158 17.41 -9.91 13.47
N LYS A 159 18.44 -9.88 14.31
CA LYS A 159 19.48 -8.84 14.35
C LYS A 159 20.77 -9.24 13.63
N ASP A 160 20.86 -10.45 13.07
CA ASP A 160 22.02 -10.88 12.28
C ASP A 160 21.97 -10.25 10.88
N PHE A 161 22.36 -8.99 10.79
CA PHE A 161 22.58 -8.24 9.55
C PHE A 161 23.76 -7.27 9.71
N ASP A 162 24.43 -6.98 8.58
CA ASP A 162 25.63 -6.11 8.57
C ASP A 162 25.23 -4.62 8.43
N GLU A 163 24.12 -4.36 7.72
CA GLU A 163 23.71 -3.00 7.36
C GLU A 163 22.18 -2.87 7.38
N GLU A 164 21.71 -1.70 7.85
CA GLU A 164 20.34 -1.26 7.73
C GLU A 164 20.23 -0.13 6.71
N VAL A 165 19.52 -0.39 5.60
CA VAL A 165 19.31 0.61 4.54
C VAL A 165 17.86 1.08 4.54
N LYS A 166 17.65 2.37 4.84
CA LYS A 166 16.33 2.99 4.75
C LYS A 166 16.04 3.41 3.32
N SER A 167 14.86 3.04 2.83
CA SER A 167 14.46 3.29 1.44
C SER A 167 12.94 3.46 1.33
N ILE A 168 12.47 3.62 0.09
CA ILE A 168 11.04 3.68 -0.25
C ILE A 168 10.70 2.42 -1.05
N CYS A 169 9.57 1.80 -0.71
CA CYS A 169 9.04 0.64 -1.43
C CYS A 169 8.77 0.99 -2.92
N PRO A 170 9.30 0.21 -3.89
CA PRO A 170 9.21 0.57 -5.31
C PRO A 170 7.92 0.10 -5.99
N PHE A 171 6.99 -0.57 -5.29
CA PHE A 171 5.90 -1.29 -5.94
C PHE A 171 4.68 -0.44 -6.30
N CYS A 172 4.34 0.56 -5.49
CA CYS A 172 3.17 1.40 -5.79
C CYS A 172 3.32 2.83 -5.25
N GLY A 173 2.40 3.71 -5.66
CA GLY A 173 2.41 5.13 -5.31
C GLY A 173 2.09 5.47 -3.85
N VAL A 174 1.82 4.50 -2.97
CA VAL A 174 1.66 4.77 -1.52
C VAL A 174 2.97 5.32 -0.94
N GLY A 175 4.13 4.86 -1.45
CA GLY A 175 5.43 5.39 -1.00
C GLY A 175 5.81 4.94 0.41
N CYS A 176 5.48 3.70 0.78
CA CYS A 176 5.82 3.14 2.09
C CYS A 176 7.32 3.19 2.35
N GLN A 177 7.72 3.70 3.51
CA GLN A 177 9.10 3.68 3.94
C GLN A 177 9.45 2.32 4.53
N VAL A 178 10.61 1.80 4.12
CA VAL A 178 11.10 0.47 4.47
C VAL A 178 12.52 0.53 5.03
N SER A 179 12.83 -0.40 5.91
CA SER A 179 14.18 -0.71 6.37
C SER A 179 14.58 -2.07 5.80
N LEU A 180 15.60 -2.07 4.95
CA LEU A 180 16.19 -3.27 4.38
C LEU A 180 17.30 -3.76 5.31
N LYS A 181 17.18 -4.98 5.83
CA LYS A 181 18.23 -5.61 6.64
C LYS A 181 19.10 -6.44 5.71
N VAL A 182 20.36 -6.03 5.57
CA VAL A 182 21.30 -6.57 4.59
C VAL A 182 22.38 -7.39 5.30
N LYS A 183 22.61 -8.61 4.83
CA LYS A 183 23.65 -9.51 5.25
C LYS A 183 24.44 -9.99 4.04
N ASP A 184 25.78 -9.90 4.06
CA ASP A 184 26.65 -10.31 2.95
C ASP A 184 26.23 -9.74 1.60
N GLY A 185 25.80 -8.48 1.56
CA GLY A 185 25.32 -7.79 0.35
C GLY A 185 23.97 -8.27 -0.18
N LYS A 186 23.21 -9.06 0.59
CA LYS A 186 21.85 -9.53 0.23
C LYS A 186 20.83 -9.06 1.25
N ILE A 187 19.64 -8.75 0.77
CA ILE A 187 18.51 -8.41 1.66
C ILE A 187 18.05 -9.70 2.33
N LYS A 188 18.13 -9.74 3.64
CA LYS A 188 17.70 -10.86 4.48
C LYS A 188 16.22 -10.78 4.81
N HIS A 189 15.77 -9.59 5.25
CA HIS A 189 14.36 -9.29 5.48
C HIS A 189 14.09 -7.77 5.41
N VAL A 190 12.81 -7.40 5.43
CA VAL A 190 12.37 -6.01 5.33
C VAL A 190 11.36 -5.70 6.43
N GLU A 191 11.55 -4.55 7.07
CA GLU A 191 10.63 -4.01 8.07
C GLU A 191 10.01 -2.69 7.57
N GLY A 192 8.79 -2.42 8.00
CA GLY A 192 8.18 -1.10 7.81
C GLY A 192 8.69 -0.12 8.86
N ILE A 193 9.11 1.06 8.41
CA ILE A 193 9.46 2.14 9.33
C ILE A 193 8.40 3.23 9.29
N ASN A 194 8.35 4.02 10.37
CA ASN A 194 7.34 5.06 10.55
C ASN A 194 7.54 6.20 9.55
N GLY A 195 6.88 6.09 8.40
CA GLY A 195 6.83 7.10 7.35
C GLY A 195 5.45 7.75 7.28
N PRO A 196 5.34 8.94 6.64
CA PRO A 196 4.10 9.70 6.59
C PRO A 196 2.96 8.99 5.83
N ALA A 197 3.30 8.04 4.96
CA ALA A 197 2.34 7.32 4.14
C ALA A 197 1.93 5.96 4.72
N ASN A 198 2.76 5.33 5.53
CA ASN A 198 2.56 3.94 5.97
C ASN A 198 2.55 3.75 7.49
N GLU A 199 3.09 4.69 8.29
CA GLU A 199 3.15 4.57 9.75
C GLU A 199 3.64 3.20 10.24
N GLY A 200 4.69 2.68 9.62
CA GLY A 200 5.25 1.37 9.90
C GLY A 200 4.59 0.19 9.20
N ARG A 201 3.41 0.37 8.57
CA ARG A 201 2.68 -0.70 7.88
C ARG A 201 3.35 -1.08 6.57
N LEU A 202 3.29 -2.36 6.21
CA LEU A 202 3.63 -2.86 4.89
C LEU A 202 2.55 -3.80 4.36
N CYS A 203 2.58 -4.04 3.06
CA CYS A 203 1.85 -5.13 2.42
C CYS A 203 2.82 -6.23 2.00
N VAL A 204 2.29 -7.34 1.49
CA VAL A 204 3.08 -8.47 1.00
C VAL A 204 4.21 -8.06 0.06
N LYS A 205 3.96 -7.12 -0.85
CA LYS A 205 4.97 -6.65 -1.82
C LYS A 205 6.14 -5.93 -1.14
N GLY A 206 5.83 -4.97 -0.27
CA GLY A 206 6.86 -4.20 0.45
C GLY A 206 7.66 -5.04 1.43
N ARG A 207 7.02 -6.04 2.06
CA ARG A 207 7.66 -6.89 3.07
C ARG A 207 8.46 -8.03 2.47
N PHE A 208 7.95 -8.70 1.45
CA PHE A 208 8.53 -9.95 0.93
C PHE A 208 8.90 -9.89 -0.56
N GLY A 209 8.53 -8.83 -1.27
CA GLY A 209 8.72 -8.74 -2.72
C GLY A 209 10.13 -8.36 -3.17
N TYR A 210 11.15 -8.44 -2.34
CA TYR A 210 12.54 -8.08 -2.66
C TYR A 210 13.32 -9.18 -3.38
N ASP A 211 12.78 -10.38 -3.49
CA ASP A 211 13.46 -11.55 -4.08
C ASP A 211 13.98 -11.30 -5.49
N TYR A 212 13.27 -10.49 -6.29
CA TYR A 212 13.66 -10.20 -7.66
C TYR A 212 15.04 -9.54 -7.76
N ILE A 213 15.50 -8.86 -6.71
CA ILE A 213 16.81 -8.18 -6.69
C ILE A 213 17.95 -9.18 -6.79
N HIS A 214 17.76 -10.36 -6.17
CA HIS A 214 18.76 -11.45 -6.12
C HIS A 214 18.38 -12.66 -6.98
N HIS A 215 17.35 -12.51 -7.86
CA HIS A 215 16.90 -13.61 -8.69
C HIS A 215 17.99 -14.07 -9.66
N PRO A 216 18.20 -15.39 -9.88
CA PRO A 216 19.24 -15.91 -10.76
C PRO A 216 19.17 -15.39 -12.20
N HIS A 217 17.98 -15.08 -12.70
CA HIS A 217 17.79 -14.52 -14.05
C HIS A 217 17.99 -12.99 -14.11
N ARG A 218 18.32 -12.33 -13.00
CA ARG A 218 18.59 -10.90 -13.03
C ARG A 218 19.89 -10.64 -13.76
N LEU A 219 19.85 -9.75 -14.76
CA LEU A 219 21.05 -9.29 -15.46
C LEU A 219 21.88 -8.40 -14.53
N THR A 220 23.16 -8.77 -14.35
CA THR A 220 24.12 -8.04 -13.50
C THR A 220 25.16 -7.28 -14.31
N LYS A 221 25.18 -7.52 -15.64
CA LYS A 221 26.06 -6.86 -16.60
C LYS A 221 25.27 -6.42 -17.84
N PRO A 222 25.70 -5.37 -18.54
CA PRO A 222 25.14 -5.03 -19.84
C PRO A 222 25.30 -6.16 -20.85
N LEU A 223 24.32 -6.28 -21.73
CA LEU A 223 24.33 -7.26 -22.81
C LEU A 223 24.31 -6.55 -24.16
N ILE A 224 25.24 -6.93 -25.06
CA ILE A 224 25.25 -6.48 -26.45
C ILE A 224 24.89 -7.67 -27.35
N ARG A 225 24.00 -7.44 -28.32
CA ARG A 225 23.66 -8.46 -29.31
C ARG A 225 24.88 -8.84 -30.12
N ARG A 226 25.07 -10.15 -30.31
CA ARG A 226 26.18 -10.72 -31.09
C ARG A 226 25.95 -10.43 -32.58
N ASP A 227 27.03 -10.22 -33.33
CA ASP A 227 26.96 -9.97 -34.77
C ASP A 227 26.50 -11.24 -35.53
N ASP A 228 26.83 -12.42 -35.01
CA ASP A 228 26.46 -13.73 -35.55
C ASP A 228 25.11 -14.24 -35.01
N ALA A 229 24.40 -13.43 -34.25
CA ALA A 229 23.11 -13.85 -33.67
C ALA A 229 22.05 -14.08 -34.76
N PRO A 230 21.13 -15.03 -34.56
CA PRO A 230 19.98 -15.26 -35.44
C PRO A 230 19.21 -13.97 -35.71
N ALA A 231 18.45 -13.91 -36.82
CA ALA A 231 17.59 -12.76 -37.10
C ALA A 231 16.71 -12.41 -35.89
N LYS A 232 16.43 -11.12 -35.67
CA LYS A 232 15.56 -10.66 -34.57
C LYS A 232 14.19 -11.36 -34.66
N GLY A 233 13.79 -12.01 -33.56
CA GLY A 233 12.52 -12.74 -33.42
C GLY A 233 11.98 -12.60 -32.00
N LEU A 234 10.76 -13.10 -31.77
CA LEU A 234 10.05 -12.99 -30.50
C LEU A 234 10.54 -13.99 -29.41
N ASN A 235 11.32 -15.01 -29.82
CA ASN A 235 11.64 -16.13 -28.95
C ASN A 235 13.14 -16.18 -28.66
N VAL A 236 13.60 -15.33 -27.75
CA VAL A 236 14.90 -15.54 -27.09
C VAL A 236 14.61 -16.31 -25.79
N ASP A 237 15.12 -17.52 -25.69
CA ASP A 237 15.05 -18.29 -24.44
C ASP A 237 15.92 -17.60 -23.37
N PRO A 238 15.34 -17.14 -22.26
CA PRO A 238 16.12 -16.52 -21.19
C PRO A 238 17.18 -17.43 -20.58
N ALA A 239 17.01 -18.76 -20.64
CA ALA A 239 17.99 -19.73 -20.16
C ALA A 239 19.21 -19.83 -21.10
N ASN A 240 19.03 -19.53 -22.39
CA ASN A 240 20.05 -19.62 -23.44
C ASN A 240 20.35 -18.27 -24.09
N TRP A 241 20.23 -17.17 -23.35
CA TRP A 241 20.42 -15.81 -23.86
C TRP A 241 21.80 -15.59 -24.52
N GLN A 242 22.81 -16.37 -24.13
CA GLN A 242 24.19 -16.33 -24.65
C GLN A 242 24.28 -16.66 -26.16
N GLU A 243 23.29 -17.33 -26.71
CA GLU A 243 23.20 -17.56 -28.17
C GLU A 243 22.96 -16.27 -28.96
N VAL A 244 22.32 -15.30 -28.31
CA VAL A 244 21.92 -14.03 -28.95
C VAL A 244 22.71 -12.84 -28.46
N PHE A 245 23.13 -12.86 -27.18
CA PHE A 245 23.82 -11.75 -26.55
C PHE A 245 25.18 -12.17 -25.98
N ARG A 246 26.06 -11.23 -25.81
CA ARG A 246 27.29 -11.34 -25.04
C ARG A 246 27.34 -10.32 -23.93
N GLU A 247 28.01 -10.62 -22.84
CA GLU A 247 28.32 -9.65 -21.79
C GLU A 247 29.26 -8.55 -22.33
N ALA A 248 29.09 -7.34 -21.82
CA ALA A 248 29.91 -6.18 -22.10
C ALA A 248 30.20 -5.41 -20.82
N SER A 249 31.22 -4.57 -20.82
CA SER A 249 31.38 -3.56 -19.79
C SER A 249 30.35 -2.43 -19.97
N TRP A 250 30.14 -1.65 -18.90
CA TRP A 250 29.28 -0.48 -18.99
C TRP A 250 29.77 0.53 -20.02
N ASP A 251 31.07 0.80 -20.05
CA ASP A 251 31.66 1.73 -21.02
C ASP A 251 31.42 1.27 -22.46
N GLU A 252 31.72 0.00 -22.76
CA GLU A 252 31.47 -0.58 -24.08
C GLU A 252 29.98 -0.49 -24.48
N ALA A 253 29.07 -0.82 -23.58
CA ALA A 253 27.64 -0.83 -23.87
C ALA A 253 27.08 0.59 -24.07
N LEU A 254 27.53 1.56 -23.26
CA LEU A 254 27.14 2.96 -23.38
C LEU A 254 27.69 3.57 -24.67
N ASP A 255 28.94 3.32 -25.01
CA ASP A 255 29.55 3.78 -26.26
C ASP A 255 28.82 3.18 -27.47
N PHE A 256 28.53 1.89 -27.46
CA PHE A 256 27.79 1.21 -28.52
C PHE A 256 26.41 1.87 -28.73
N ALA A 257 25.66 2.08 -27.64
CA ALA A 257 24.34 2.71 -27.69
C ALA A 257 24.41 4.17 -28.15
N ALA A 258 25.34 4.95 -27.60
CA ALA A 258 25.53 6.36 -27.94
C ALA A 258 25.92 6.57 -29.43
N HIS A 259 26.88 5.79 -29.93
CA HIS A 259 27.28 5.84 -31.33
C HIS A 259 26.13 5.41 -32.26
N GLY A 260 25.39 4.37 -31.92
CA GLY A 260 24.25 3.93 -32.70
C GLY A 260 23.15 4.99 -32.81
N LEU A 261 22.80 5.61 -31.67
CA LEU A 261 21.79 6.68 -31.60
C LEU A 261 22.28 7.97 -32.33
N ALA A 262 23.56 8.35 -32.15
CA ALA A 262 24.15 9.48 -32.86
C ALA A 262 24.14 9.28 -34.37
N LYS A 263 24.49 8.08 -34.83
CA LYS A 263 24.44 7.71 -36.24
C LYS A 263 23.03 7.87 -36.81
N LEU A 264 22.01 7.38 -36.14
CA LEU A 264 20.62 7.54 -36.59
C LEU A 264 20.20 9.00 -36.64
N ARG A 265 20.56 9.80 -35.64
CA ARG A 265 20.33 11.24 -35.62
C ARG A 265 20.99 11.96 -36.82
N ASP A 266 22.24 11.64 -37.09
CA ASP A 266 23.02 12.34 -38.11
C ASP A 266 22.60 11.93 -39.55
N GLU A 267 22.22 10.66 -39.75
CA GLU A 267 21.79 10.13 -41.05
C GLU A 267 20.30 10.39 -41.37
N GLN A 268 19.43 10.33 -40.35
CA GLN A 268 17.98 10.36 -40.55
C GLN A 268 17.30 11.56 -39.87
N GLY A 269 18.08 12.41 -39.23
CA GLY A 269 17.59 13.54 -38.44
C GLY A 269 17.13 13.14 -37.04
N GLY A 270 17.17 14.09 -36.10
CA GLY A 270 16.86 13.84 -34.69
C GLY A 270 15.46 13.26 -34.46
N ARG A 271 14.48 13.59 -35.30
CA ARG A 271 13.10 13.09 -35.20
C ARG A 271 12.91 11.60 -35.48
N SER A 272 13.95 10.93 -35.98
CA SER A 272 13.96 9.47 -36.15
C SER A 272 14.01 8.69 -34.81
N VAL A 273 14.33 9.38 -33.71
CA VAL A 273 14.44 8.83 -32.38
C VAL A 273 13.29 9.35 -31.51
N ALA A 274 12.70 8.48 -30.71
CA ALA A 274 11.71 8.84 -29.68
C ALA A 274 12.07 8.21 -28.35
N GLY A 275 11.73 8.89 -27.25
CA GLY A 275 11.95 8.42 -25.89
C GLY A 275 10.65 8.10 -25.16
N PHE A 276 10.61 6.95 -24.50
CA PHE A 276 9.46 6.51 -23.67
C PHE A 276 9.93 6.30 -22.24
N GLY A 277 9.50 7.21 -21.34
CA GLY A 277 9.80 7.16 -19.90
C GLY A 277 8.81 6.32 -19.11
N SER A 278 9.06 6.21 -17.83
CA SER A 278 8.24 5.42 -16.91
C SER A 278 8.00 6.16 -15.59
N ALA A 279 6.85 5.88 -14.95
CA ALA A 279 6.56 6.30 -13.57
C ALA A 279 7.34 5.51 -12.52
N LYS A 280 8.10 4.49 -12.93
CA LYS A 280 8.94 3.67 -12.05
C LYS A 280 10.34 4.26 -11.82
N CYS A 281 10.63 5.42 -12.35
CA CYS A 281 11.91 6.11 -12.16
C CYS A 281 11.79 7.24 -11.13
N SER A 282 12.94 7.70 -10.64
CA SER A 282 13.03 8.89 -9.81
C SER A 282 12.77 10.18 -10.63
N ASN A 283 12.55 11.28 -9.94
CA ASN A 283 12.40 12.59 -10.60
C ASN A 283 13.67 12.98 -11.39
N GLU A 284 14.84 12.62 -10.86
CA GLU A 284 16.14 12.86 -11.47
C GLU A 284 16.28 12.08 -12.80
N GLU A 285 15.90 10.80 -12.80
CA GLU A 285 15.90 9.96 -14.00
C GLU A 285 14.94 10.49 -15.05
N ALA A 286 13.71 10.88 -14.66
CA ALA A 286 12.73 11.47 -15.57
C ALA A 286 13.25 12.79 -16.19
N TYR A 287 13.89 13.65 -15.39
CA TYR A 287 14.52 14.88 -15.85
C TYR A 287 15.66 14.60 -16.84
N LEU A 288 16.58 13.72 -16.48
CA LEU A 288 17.74 13.38 -17.32
C LEU A 288 17.31 12.73 -18.64
N PHE A 289 16.30 11.86 -18.60
CA PHE A 289 15.76 11.22 -19.81
C PHE A 289 15.14 12.25 -20.75
N GLN A 290 14.32 13.15 -20.26
CA GLN A 290 13.76 14.24 -21.07
C GLN A 290 14.86 15.17 -21.61
N LYS A 291 15.85 15.52 -20.78
CA LYS A 291 17.00 16.34 -21.17
C LYS A 291 17.80 15.67 -22.30
N MET A 292 18.05 14.35 -22.19
CA MET A 292 18.74 13.59 -23.22
C MET A 292 18.03 13.69 -24.58
N ILE A 293 16.72 13.50 -24.63
CA ILE A 293 15.96 13.58 -25.89
C ILE A 293 15.97 14.99 -26.43
N ARG A 294 15.75 16.01 -25.61
CA ARG A 294 15.71 17.41 -26.07
C ARG A 294 17.06 17.92 -26.52
N GLN A 295 18.12 17.68 -25.77
CA GLN A 295 19.47 18.18 -26.09
C GLN A 295 20.21 17.27 -27.07
N GLY A 296 20.10 15.95 -26.90
CA GLY A 296 20.81 14.99 -27.76
C GLY A 296 20.24 14.90 -29.18
N PHE A 297 18.92 15.06 -29.30
CA PHE A 297 18.22 14.90 -30.60
C PHE A 297 17.53 16.17 -31.10
N GLY A 298 17.45 17.23 -30.32
CA GLY A 298 16.95 18.55 -30.75
C GLY A 298 15.45 18.65 -30.96
N HIS A 299 14.66 17.80 -30.29
CA HIS A 299 13.19 17.79 -30.39
C HIS A 299 12.50 17.28 -29.13
N ASN A 300 11.17 17.21 -29.20
CA ASN A 300 10.29 16.87 -28.04
C ASN A 300 9.57 15.54 -28.20
N ASN A 301 10.10 14.60 -29.00
CA ASN A 301 9.52 13.25 -29.14
C ASN A 301 9.84 12.39 -27.90
N VAL A 302 9.36 12.84 -26.76
CA VAL A 302 9.50 12.15 -25.47
C VAL A 302 8.14 12.13 -24.80
N ASP A 303 7.76 10.98 -24.29
CA ASP A 303 6.52 10.80 -23.56
C ASP A 303 6.73 9.84 -22.38
N HIS A 304 5.71 9.64 -21.60
CA HIS A 304 5.74 8.93 -20.31
C HIS A 304 4.50 8.05 -20.17
N CYS A 305 4.57 7.00 -19.38
CA CYS A 305 3.43 6.12 -19.15
C CYS A 305 2.19 6.87 -18.59
N THR A 306 2.38 8.01 -17.95
CA THR A 306 1.30 8.91 -17.49
C THR A 306 0.40 9.38 -18.62
N ARG A 307 0.86 9.38 -19.89
CA ARG A 307 0.03 9.68 -21.05
C ARG A 307 -1.27 8.86 -21.07
N LEU A 308 -1.18 7.57 -20.81
CA LEU A 308 -2.33 6.67 -20.75
C LEU A 308 -2.87 6.47 -19.33
N CYS A 309 -2.04 6.75 -18.31
CA CYS A 309 -2.39 6.54 -16.91
C CYS A 309 -3.30 7.66 -16.38
N HIS A 310 -2.79 8.87 -16.22
CA HIS A 310 -3.50 9.99 -15.59
C HIS A 310 -3.35 11.32 -16.33
N ALA A 311 -2.96 11.34 -17.62
CA ALA A 311 -2.90 12.59 -18.37
C ALA A 311 -4.27 13.29 -18.43
N SER A 312 -5.35 12.52 -18.55
CA SER A 312 -6.72 13.03 -18.50
C SER A 312 -7.08 13.64 -17.12
N SER A 313 -6.64 13.01 -16.02
CA SER A 313 -6.81 13.57 -14.67
C SER A 313 -6.03 14.87 -14.49
N VAL A 314 -4.77 14.91 -14.95
CA VAL A 314 -3.92 16.11 -14.90
C VAL A 314 -4.54 17.23 -15.72
N ALA A 315 -5.03 16.96 -16.92
CA ALA A 315 -5.70 17.95 -17.77
C ALA A 315 -6.94 18.54 -17.05
N ALA A 316 -7.80 17.68 -16.52
CA ALA A 316 -8.99 18.12 -15.79
C ALA A 316 -8.64 18.95 -14.54
N LEU A 317 -7.62 18.53 -13.76
CA LEU A 317 -7.16 19.29 -12.58
C LEU A 317 -6.57 20.64 -12.97
N MET A 318 -5.72 20.71 -14.01
CA MET A 318 -5.16 21.98 -14.49
C MET A 318 -6.24 22.96 -14.95
N GLU A 319 -7.26 22.46 -15.63
CA GLU A 319 -8.37 23.28 -16.13
C GLU A 319 -9.30 23.78 -15.01
N ASN A 320 -9.58 22.96 -14.02
CA ASN A 320 -10.63 23.27 -13.02
C ASN A 320 -10.07 23.81 -11.70
N VAL A 321 -8.85 23.41 -11.29
CA VAL A 321 -8.25 23.88 -10.03
C VAL A 321 -6.88 24.55 -10.21
N GLY A 322 -6.41 24.68 -11.45
CA GLY A 322 -5.17 25.38 -11.80
C GLY A 322 -3.88 24.63 -11.41
N SER A 323 -3.97 23.38 -10.99
CA SER A 323 -2.83 22.54 -10.59
C SER A 323 -3.00 21.12 -11.10
N GLY A 324 -1.95 20.51 -11.62
CA GLY A 324 -1.95 19.10 -12.04
C GLY A 324 -1.80 18.11 -10.88
N ALA A 325 -1.72 18.58 -9.65
CA ALA A 325 -1.62 17.75 -8.46
C ALA A 325 -2.97 17.66 -7.73
N VAL A 326 -3.18 16.55 -7.03
CA VAL A 326 -4.34 16.36 -6.15
C VAL A 326 -4.33 17.37 -5.00
N THR A 327 -5.50 17.66 -4.45
CA THR A 327 -5.72 18.70 -3.43
C THR A 327 -5.48 18.22 -1.99
N ALA A 328 -5.41 16.90 -1.76
CA ALA A 328 -5.18 16.32 -0.45
C ALA A 328 -4.36 15.02 -0.53
N THR A 329 -3.68 14.67 0.56
CA THR A 329 -3.04 13.37 0.72
C THR A 329 -4.05 12.30 1.15
N PHE A 330 -3.85 11.03 0.78
CA PHE A 330 -4.85 9.98 1.03
C PHE A 330 -5.11 9.73 2.52
N ASN A 331 -4.15 9.93 3.40
CA ASN A 331 -4.32 9.76 4.84
C ASN A 331 -5.22 10.81 5.48
N GLN A 332 -5.53 11.91 4.79
CA GLN A 332 -6.54 12.87 5.24
C GLN A 332 -7.95 12.25 5.39
N ILE A 333 -8.18 11.04 4.87
CA ILE A 333 -9.41 10.28 5.11
C ILE A 333 -9.69 10.06 6.61
N GLU A 334 -8.67 10.15 7.45
CA GLU A 334 -8.83 10.09 8.90
C GLU A 334 -9.70 11.24 9.46
N ASN A 335 -9.73 12.36 8.77
CA ASN A 335 -10.50 13.54 9.11
C ASN A 335 -11.81 13.66 8.31
N ALA A 336 -12.11 12.70 7.44
CA ALA A 336 -13.32 12.70 6.62
C ALA A 336 -14.51 12.02 7.31
N ASP A 337 -15.73 12.36 6.87
CA ASP A 337 -16.99 11.70 7.26
C ASP A 337 -17.49 10.78 6.14
N VAL A 338 -17.21 11.14 4.89
CA VAL A 338 -17.60 10.40 3.70
C VAL A 338 -16.45 10.33 2.69
N ALA A 339 -16.37 9.23 1.98
CA ALA A 339 -15.40 9.08 0.89
C ALA A 339 -16.00 8.33 -0.30
N ILE A 340 -15.60 8.75 -1.51
CA ILE A 340 -15.87 8.05 -2.76
C ILE A 340 -14.57 7.38 -3.21
N VAL A 341 -14.64 6.10 -3.59
CA VAL A 341 -13.56 5.38 -4.29
C VAL A 341 -14.14 4.90 -5.62
N ILE A 342 -13.62 5.43 -6.72
CA ILE A 342 -14.14 5.15 -8.07
C ILE A 342 -13.04 4.66 -9.02
N GLY A 343 -13.32 3.61 -9.77
CA GLY A 343 -12.40 3.05 -10.76
C GLY A 343 -11.04 2.63 -10.20
N ALA A 344 -11.02 2.20 -8.92
CA ALA A 344 -9.82 1.81 -8.19
C ALA A 344 -10.10 0.61 -7.27
N ASN A 345 -9.09 -0.27 -7.12
CA ASN A 345 -9.14 -1.37 -6.18
C ASN A 345 -7.96 -1.29 -5.19
N PRO A 346 -8.04 -0.42 -4.18
CA PRO A 346 -6.92 -0.20 -3.26
C PRO A 346 -6.52 -1.44 -2.45
N THR A 347 -7.41 -2.40 -2.22
CA THR A 347 -7.05 -3.66 -1.52
C THR A 347 -6.02 -4.49 -2.26
N GLU A 348 -5.95 -4.39 -3.58
CA GLU A 348 -4.98 -5.09 -4.42
C GLU A 348 -3.83 -4.19 -4.86
N ASN A 349 -4.15 -2.96 -5.31
CA ASN A 349 -3.18 -2.07 -5.92
C ASN A 349 -2.41 -1.22 -4.91
N HIS A 350 -3.06 -0.83 -3.79
CA HIS A 350 -2.54 0.06 -2.76
C HIS A 350 -2.88 -0.46 -1.36
N PRO A 351 -2.46 -1.71 -0.96
CA PRO A 351 -3.01 -2.38 0.21
C PRO A 351 -2.80 -1.61 1.53
N VAL A 352 -1.70 -0.87 1.67
CA VAL A 352 -1.48 -0.05 2.87
C VAL A 352 -2.47 1.13 2.91
N ALA A 353 -2.69 1.83 1.78
CA ALA A 353 -3.74 2.85 1.73
C ALA A 353 -5.13 2.26 2.04
N ALA A 354 -5.40 1.02 1.59
CA ALA A 354 -6.65 0.35 1.91
C ALA A 354 -6.88 0.15 3.41
N THR A 355 -5.83 0.08 4.24
CA THR A 355 -6.00 -0.01 5.70
C THR A 355 -6.67 1.25 6.26
N TYR A 356 -6.33 2.42 5.75
CA TYR A 356 -6.96 3.69 6.14
C TYR A 356 -8.44 3.74 5.77
N PHE A 357 -8.83 3.28 4.58
CA PHE A 357 -10.24 3.16 4.18
C PHE A 357 -11.01 2.20 5.08
N LYS A 358 -10.43 1.05 5.40
CA LYS A 358 -11.04 0.07 6.29
C LYS A 358 -11.20 0.61 7.72
N GLN A 359 -10.18 1.28 8.27
CA GLN A 359 -10.23 1.93 9.57
C GLN A 359 -11.24 3.08 9.59
N PHE A 360 -11.30 3.87 8.51
CA PHE A 360 -12.29 4.92 8.32
C PHE A 360 -13.72 4.38 8.49
N THR A 361 -14.06 3.28 7.82
CA THR A 361 -15.40 2.68 7.94
C THR A 361 -15.66 2.10 9.34
N LYS A 362 -14.65 1.51 10.00
CA LYS A 362 -14.78 1.04 11.40
C LYS A 362 -15.09 2.19 12.37
N ARG A 363 -14.66 3.39 12.08
CA ARG A 363 -14.97 4.60 12.88
C ARG A 363 -16.34 5.23 12.53
N GLY A 364 -17.09 4.62 11.60
CA GLY A 364 -18.43 5.09 11.20
C GLY A 364 -18.43 5.96 9.95
N GLY A 365 -17.28 6.15 9.31
CA GLY A 365 -17.17 6.85 8.03
C GLY A 365 -17.97 6.15 6.92
N LYS A 366 -18.57 6.92 6.03
CA LYS A 366 -19.41 6.44 4.94
C LYS A 366 -18.58 6.26 3.67
N LEU A 367 -18.47 5.04 3.19
CA LEU A 367 -17.68 4.71 2.00
C LEU A 367 -18.60 4.38 0.82
N ILE A 368 -18.48 5.15 -0.25
CA ILE A 368 -19.19 4.94 -1.51
C ILE A 368 -18.19 4.36 -2.51
N ILE A 369 -18.43 3.17 -3.02
CA ILE A 369 -17.59 2.51 -4.02
C ILE A 369 -18.30 2.47 -5.35
N MET A 370 -17.62 2.94 -6.38
CA MET A 370 -18.12 2.99 -7.75
C MET A 370 -17.14 2.21 -8.64
N ASP A 371 -17.44 0.96 -8.93
CA ASP A 371 -16.60 0.10 -9.76
C ASP A 371 -17.49 -0.93 -10.49
N PRO A 372 -17.29 -1.16 -11.79
CA PRO A 372 -18.03 -2.21 -12.53
C PRO A 372 -17.88 -3.61 -11.93
N ARG A 373 -16.78 -3.85 -11.23
CA ARG A 373 -16.50 -5.13 -10.54
C ARG A 373 -16.89 -5.04 -9.07
N GLY A 374 -17.37 -6.13 -8.51
CA GLY A 374 -17.53 -6.27 -7.06
C GLY A 374 -16.17 -6.52 -6.40
N THR A 375 -15.45 -5.45 -6.04
CA THR A 375 -14.15 -5.56 -5.39
C THR A 375 -14.25 -6.02 -3.92
N ALA A 376 -13.14 -6.47 -3.33
CA ALA A 376 -13.08 -6.86 -1.91
C ALA A 376 -13.47 -5.69 -0.95
N MET A 377 -13.42 -4.45 -1.42
CA MET A 377 -13.87 -3.27 -0.68
C MET A 377 -15.39 -3.25 -0.45
N LYS A 378 -16.18 -4.00 -1.25
CA LYS A 378 -17.65 -4.07 -1.12
C LYS A 378 -18.12 -4.32 0.32
N ARG A 379 -17.43 -5.17 1.06
CA ARG A 379 -17.78 -5.48 2.47
C ARG A 379 -17.67 -4.29 3.42
N PHE A 380 -17.00 -3.22 3.03
CA PHE A 380 -16.81 -2.00 3.79
C PHE A 380 -17.69 -0.84 3.27
N ALA A 381 -18.33 -1.03 2.11
CA ALA A 381 -19.07 0.03 1.45
C ALA A 381 -20.41 0.31 2.15
N THR A 382 -20.75 1.60 2.27
CA THR A 382 -22.10 2.08 2.58
C THR A 382 -22.98 1.94 1.33
N HIS A 383 -22.40 2.31 0.15
CA HIS A 383 -23.03 2.13 -1.16
C HIS A 383 -22.02 1.49 -2.10
N MET A 384 -22.46 0.49 -2.88
CA MET A 384 -21.68 -0.15 -3.92
C MET A 384 -22.38 0.00 -5.26
N LEU A 385 -21.95 0.97 -6.05
CA LEU A 385 -22.50 1.26 -7.36
C LEU A 385 -21.72 0.49 -8.44
N GLN A 386 -22.26 -0.65 -8.88
CA GLN A 386 -21.66 -1.47 -9.95
C GLN A 386 -22.21 -1.03 -11.31
N PHE A 387 -21.73 0.11 -11.79
CA PHE A 387 -22.21 0.72 -13.02
C PHE A 387 -21.64 0.04 -14.29
N ARG A 388 -22.26 0.29 -15.43
CA ARG A 388 -21.79 -0.21 -16.73
C ARG A 388 -20.51 0.52 -17.15
N PRO A 389 -19.47 -0.19 -17.61
CA PRO A 389 -18.25 0.43 -18.11
C PRO A 389 -18.55 1.50 -19.19
N GLY A 390 -17.92 2.69 -19.03
CA GLY A 390 -18.11 3.82 -19.92
C GLY A 390 -19.31 4.72 -19.63
N ALA A 391 -20.07 4.43 -18.57
CA ALA A 391 -21.21 5.23 -18.14
C ALA A 391 -20.89 6.17 -16.97
N ASP A 392 -19.60 6.42 -16.71
CA ASP A 392 -19.10 7.24 -15.60
C ASP A 392 -19.73 8.64 -15.58
N VAL A 393 -19.64 9.36 -16.71
CA VAL A 393 -20.21 10.72 -16.86
C VAL A 393 -21.69 10.73 -16.56
N SER A 394 -22.45 9.76 -17.12
CA SER A 394 -23.90 9.68 -16.93
C SER A 394 -24.27 9.46 -15.46
N MET A 395 -23.58 8.54 -14.79
CA MET A 395 -23.77 8.25 -13.37
C MET A 395 -23.40 9.46 -12.48
N LEU A 396 -22.25 10.08 -12.75
CA LEU A 396 -21.77 11.22 -11.94
C LEU A 396 -22.65 12.45 -12.13
N ASN A 397 -23.09 12.74 -13.38
CA ASN A 397 -24.02 13.83 -13.65
C ASN A 397 -25.40 13.59 -12.97
N ALA A 398 -25.87 12.33 -12.93
CA ALA A 398 -27.11 12.03 -12.19
C ALA A 398 -26.96 12.28 -10.68
N ILE A 399 -25.81 11.94 -10.10
CA ILE A 399 -25.51 12.25 -8.69
C ILE A 399 -25.48 13.77 -8.46
N MET A 400 -24.81 14.52 -9.34
CA MET A 400 -24.77 15.99 -9.27
C MET A 400 -26.14 16.63 -9.51
N HIS A 401 -26.96 16.06 -10.42
CA HIS A 401 -28.34 16.48 -10.62
C HIS A 401 -29.15 16.45 -9.31
N VAL A 402 -29.09 15.32 -8.57
CA VAL A 402 -29.77 15.18 -7.27
C VAL A 402 -29.31 16.23 -6.29
N ILE A 403 -28.02 16.52 -6.23
CA ILE A 403 -27.46 17.54 -5.33
C ILE A 403 -28.04 18.93 -5.66
N VAL A 404 -28.19 19.22 -6.96
CA VAL A 404 -28.80 20.48 -7.43
C VAL A 404 -30.32 20.50 -7.12
N GLU A 405 -31.03 19.43 -7.50
CA GLU A 405 -32.49 19.31 -7.33
C GLU A 405 -32.92 19.45 -5.85
N GLU A 406 -32.15 18.84 -4.94
CA GLU A 406 -32.46 18.85 -3.51
C GLU A 406 -31.77 19.99 -2.75
N GLY A 407 -31.04 20.90 -3.43
CA GLY A 407 -30.38 22.05 -2.81
C GLY A 407 -29.27 21.66 -1.82
N LEU A 408 -28.57 20.56 -2.06
CA LEU A 408 -27.51 19.99 -1.17
C LEU A 408 -26.11 20.54 -1.48
N TYR A 409 -26.00 21.52 -2.36
CA TYR A 409 -24.74 22.17 -2.72
C TYR A 409 -24.36 23.28 -1.72
N ASP A 410 -23.07 23.61 -1.66
CA ASP A 410 -22.57 24.71 -0.80
C ASP A 410 -22.52 26.02 -1.58
N GLN A 411 -23.62 26.81 -1.51
CA GLN A 411 -23.75 28.08 -2.24
C GLN A 411 -22.66 29.07 -1.84
N ALA A 412 -22.28 29.12 -0.56
CA ALA A 412 -21.27 30.08 -0.09
C ALA A 412 -19.87 29.75 -0.68
N TYR A 413 -19.55 28.47 -0.76
CA TYR A 413 -18.31 28.02 -1.41
C TYR A 413 -18.32 28.30 -2.92
N ILE A 414 -19.46 28.01 -3.57
CA ILE A 414 -19.66 28.24 -5.01
C ILE A 414 -19.44 29.71 -5.34
N ASP A 415 -20.12 30.63 -4.61
CA ASP A 415 -20.03 32.06 -4.85
C ASP A 415 -18.63 32.64 -4.65
N GLN A 416 -17.87 32.07 -3.75
CA GLN A 416 -16.53 32.57 -3.40
C GLN A 416 -15.41 31.95 -4.25
N PHE A 417 -15.51 30.68 -4.64
CA PHE A 417 -14.39 29.90 -5.16
C PHE A 417 -14.62 29.30 -6.56
N THR A 418 -15.80 29.43 -7.13
CA THR A 418 -16.12 28.85 -8.44
C THR A 418 -16.65 29.89 -9.43
N GLU A 419 -16.70 29.50 -10.69
CA GLU A 419 -17.33 30.25 -11.76
C GLU A 419 -18.23 29.35 -12.61
N ASN A 420 -19.05 29.94 -13.47
CA ASN A 420 -19.94 29.23 -14.40
C ASN A 420 -21.05 28.35 -13.74
N TRP A 421 -21.37 28.57 -12.49
CA TRP A 421 -22.34 27.76 -11.73
C TRP A 421 -23.71 27.63 -12.41
N GLU A 422 -24.28 28.74 -12.90
CA GLU A 422 -25.59 28.72 -13.56
C GLU A 422 -25.57 27.89 -14.86
N ALA A 423 -24.47 27.87 -15.58
CA ALA A 423 -24.33 27.06 -16.78
C ALA A 423 -24.23 25.56 -16.42
N GLU A 424 -23.49 25.21 -15.38
CA GLU A 424 -23.38 23.84 -14.87
C GLU A 424 -24.73 23.33 -14.39
N LYS A 425 -25.42 24.11 -13.60
CA LYS A 425 -26.78 23.81 -13.10
C LYS A 425 -27.78 23.58 -14.22
N ALA A 426 -27.75 24.42 -15.27
CA ALA A 426 -28.62 24.26 -16.44
C ALA A 426 -28.24 22.98 -17.23
N HIS A 427 -26.97 22.68 -17.33
CA HIS A 427 -26.47 21.43 -17.98
C HIS A 427 -26.95 20.19 -17.22
N LEU A 428 -26.85 20.17 -15.91
CA LEU A 428 -27.21 19.04 -15.06
C LEU A 428 -28.72 18.73 -15.08
N ALA A 429 -29.59 19.68 -15.42
CA ALA A 429 -31.06 19.51 -15.41
C ALA A 429 -31.57 18.33 -16.25
N GLN A 430 -30.83 17.91 -17.30
CA GLN A 430 -31.20 16.81 -18.19
C GLN A 430 -30.81 15.43 -17.68
N PHE A 431 -29.96 15.34 -16.64
CA PHE A 431 -29.38 14.07 -16.17
C PHE A 431 -30.13 13.54 -14.92
N THR A 432 -31.46 13.46 -15.00
CA THR A 432 -32.24 12.89 -13.87
C THR A 432 -31.81 11.44 -13.60
N PRO A 433 -31.82 10.96 -12.35
CA PRO A 433 -31.51 9.57 -12.04
C PRO A 433 -32.32 8.58 -12.86
N GLU A 434 -33.63 8.86 -13.07
CA GLU A 434 -34.54 8.02 -13.85
C GLU A 434 -34.14 7.93 -15.33
N ALA A 435 -33.65 9.04 -15.91
CA ALA A 435 -33.17 9.05 -17.29
C ALA A 435 -31.81 8.35 -17.44
N MET A 436 -30.99 8.33 -16.39
CA MET A 436 -29.65 7.74 -16.41
C MET A 436 -29.61 6.30 -15.94
N GLU A 437 -30.66 5.79 -15.29
CA GLU A 437 -30.74 4.42 -14.78
C GLU A 437 -30.44 3.37 -15.86
N ASP A 438 -31.14 3.45 -16.99
CA ASP A 438 -30.93 2.51 -18.11
C ASP A 438 -29.55 2.64 -18.76
N ILE A 439 -28.92 3.79 -18.68
CA ILE A 439 -27.60 4.06 -19.25
C ILE A 439 -26.50 3.51 -18.34
N CYS A 440 -26.50 3.90 -17.09
CA CYS A 440 -25.45 3.52 -16.15
C CYS A 440 -25.68 2.16 -15.46
N GLY A 441 -26.92 1.66 -15.47
CA GLY A 441 -27.30 0.40 -14.85
C GLY A 441 -27.40 0.44 -13.32
N ILE A 442 -27.51 1.64 -12.74
CA ILE A 442 -27.71 1.84 -11.30
C ILE A 442 -29.13 2.35 -11.09
N PRO A 443 -29.92 1.72 -10.19
CA PRO A 443 -31.28 2.19 -9.87
C PRO A 443 -31.30 3.64 -9.42
N ALA A 444 -32.30 4.41 -9.85
CA ALA A 444 -32.45 5.84 -9.56
C ALA A 444 -32.39 6.12 -8.04
N GLU A 445 -33.02 5.29 -7.22
CA GLU A 445 -32.99 5.41 -5.77
C GLU A 445 -31.59 5.21 -5.16
N GLU A 446 -30.75 4.33 -5.72
CA GLU A 446 -29.37 4.15 -5.29
C GLU A 446 -28.52 5.37 -5.65
N LEU A 447 -28.71 5.97 -6.83
CA LEU A 447 -28.08 7.22 -7.22
C LEU A 447 -28.44 8.37 -6.25
N ARG A 448 -29.74 8.50 -5.93
CA ARG A 448 -30.22 9.49 -4.95
C ARG A 448 -29.63 9.26 -3.56
N ALA A 449 -29.59 8.01 -3.10
CA ALA A 449 -29.03 7.66 -1.80
C ALA A 449 -27.52 7.97 -1.70
N ALA A 450 -26.75 7.65 -2.75
CA ALA A 450 -25.32 7.96 -2.81
C ALA A 450 -25.07 9.48 -2.85
N ALA A 451 -25.84 10.23 -3.64
CA ALA A 451 -25.76 11.68 -3.73
C ALA A 451 -26.00 12.34 -2.36
N ARG A 452 -27.09 11.97 -1.68
CA ARG A 452 -27.42 12.47 -0.33
C ARG A 452 -26.35 12.10 0.69
N THR A 453 -25.80 10.87 0.61
CA THR A 453 -24.74 10.42 1.52
C THR A 453 -23.48 11.26 1.37
N PHE A 454 -23.06 11.56 0.14
CA PHE A 454 -21.87 12.37 -0.10
C PHE A 454 -22.09 13.85 0.27
N ALA A 455 -23.18 14.45 -0.20
CA ALA A 455 -23.44 15.87 -0.01
C ALA A 455 -23.73 16.27 1.45
N ASN A 456 -24.26 15.35 2.28
CA ASN A 456 -24.49 15.61 3.71
C ASN A 456 -23.25 15.38 4.58
N GLY A 457 -22.13 14.91 4.02
CA GLY A 457 -20.84 14.79 4.73
C GLY A 457 -20.24 16.16 4.99
N LYS A 458 -19.81 16.41 6.24
CA LYS A 458 -19.13 17.67 6.59
C LYS A 458 -17.73 17.75 5.95
N ALA A 459 -17.08 16.62 5.81
CA ALA A 459 -15.78 16.48 5.15
C ALA A 459 -15.81 15.25 4.23
N GLY A 460 -15.67 15.48 2.92
CA GLY A 460 -15.74 14.46 1.89
C GLY A 460 -14.47 14.39 1.04
N MET A 461 -14.04 13.18 0.73
CA MET A 461 -12.90 12.94 -0.14
C MET A 461 -13.28 12.05 -1.32
N ILE A 462 -12.64 12.31 -2.48
CA ILE A 462 -12.83 11.52 -3.70
C ILE A 462 -11.49 10.93 -4.14
N PHE A 463 -11.45 9.60 -4.26
CA PHE A 463 -10.28 8.83 -4.70
C PHE A 463 -10.61 8.13 -6.00
N TRP A 464 -9.88 8.44 -7.06
CA TRP A 464 -10.08 7.75 -8.34
C TRP A 464 -8.79 7.11 -8.86
N GLY A 465 -8.96 6.03 -9.61
CA GLY A 465 -7.88 5.32 -10.25
C GLY A 465 -7.94 5.41 -11.77
N MET A 466 -7.13 4.56 -12.41
CA MET A 466 -7.07 4.44 -13.86
C MET A 466 -8.38 3.97 -14.50
N GLY A 467 -9.27 3.32 -13.72
CA GLY A 467 -10.62 2.97 -14.16
C GLY A 467 -11.47 4.18 -14.55
N VAL A 468 -11.14 5.37 -14.05
CA VAL A 468 -11.75 6.66 -14.45
C VAL A 468 -11.01 7.27 -15.64
N SER A 469 -9.68 7.33 -15.58
CA SER A 469 -8.87 8.13 -16.50
C SER A 469 -8.53 7.43 -17.82
N GLN A 470 -8.45 6.09 -17.84
CA GLN A 470 -8.11 5.33 -19.06
C GLN A 470 -9.33 5.02 -19.94
N HIS A 471 -10.13 6.04 -20.21
CA HIS A 471 -11.26 6.00 -21.11
C HIS A 471 -11.14 7.07 -22.21
N ILE A 472 -11.89 6.92 -23.30
CA ILE A 472 -12.00 7.96 -24.32
C ILE A 472 -12.59 9.26 -23.75
N HIS A 473 -13.38 9.17 -22.69
CA HIS A 473 -13.94 10.29 -21.92
C HIS A 473 -13.26 10.49 -20.56
N GLY A 474 -12.00 10.04 -20.39
CA GLY A 474 -11.30 10.09 -19.10
C GLY A 474 -11.14 11.50 -18.53
N THR A 475 -10.99 12.51 -19.37
CA THR A 475 -10.94 13.92 -18.95
C THR A 475 -12.29 14.37 -18.40
N ASP A 476 -13.40 14.01 -19.08
CA ASP A 476 -14.76 14.39 -18.65
C ASP A 476 -15.15 13.64 -17.37
N ASN A 477 -14.79 12.36 -17.26
CA ASN A 477 -14.96 11.60 -16.01
C ASN A 477 -14.30 12.33 -14.83
N SER A 478 -13.05 12.78 -15.03
CA SER A 478 -12.31 13.50 -13.98
C SER A 478 -12.89 14.88 -13.70
N ARG A 479 -13.37 15.60 -14.72
CA ARG A 479 -14.07 16.88 -14.55
C ARG A 479 -15.32 16.73 -13.68
N CYS A 480 -16.15 15.70 -13.93
CA CYS A 480 -17.34 15.42 -13.11
C CYS A 480 -16.97 15.21 -11.63
N LEU A 481 -15.88 14.50 -11.33
CA LEU A 481 -15.44 14.28 -9.94
C LEU A 481 -14.98 15.58 -9.28
N ILE A 482 -14.27 16.42 -10.03
CA ILE A 482 -13.83 17.74 -9.55
C ILE A 482 -15.05 18.65 -9.33
N SER A 483 -15.99 18.73 -10.29
CA SER A 483 -17.23 19.49 -10.15
C SER A 483 -18.03 19.04 -8.92
N LEU A 484 -18.14 17.72 -8.69
CA LEU A 484 -18.80 17.15 -7.51
C LEU A 484 -18.16 17.63 -6.21
N ALA A 485 -16.83 17.65 -6.13
CA ALA A 485 -16.11 18.14 -4.96
C ALA A 485 -16.30 19.66 -4.76
N LEU A 486 -16.21 20.44 -5.84
CA LEU A 486 -16.35 21.91 -5.78
C LEU A 486 -17.77 22.34 -5.41
N MET A 487 -18.81 21.76 -6.04
CA MET A 487 -20.20 22.14 -5.74
C MET A 487 -20.63 21.81 -4.31
N THR A 488 -19.97 20.86 -3.66
CA THR A 488 -20.25 20.49 -2.26
C THR A 488 -19.25 21.08 -1.26
N GLY A 489 -18.36 22.00 -1.69
CA GLY A 489 -17.37 22.64 -0.83
C GLY A 489 -16.31 21.71 -0.25
N GLN A 490 -16.03 20.57 -0.93
CA GLN A 490 -15.14 19.52 -0.44
C GLN A 490 -13.69 19.68 -0.95
N VAL A 491 -13.18 20.92 -0.94
CA VAL A 491 -11.78 21.23 -1.29
C VAL A 491 -11.24 22.30 -0.34
N GLY A 492 -9.97 22.18 0.06
CA GLY A 492 -9.25 23.21 0.83
C GLY A 492 -9.43 23.15 2.35
N ARG A 493 -10.01 22.09 2.89
CA ARG A 493 -10.19 21.86 4.33
C ARG A 493 -9.66 20.49 4.75
N PRO A 494 -9.28 20.27 6.03
CA PRO A 494 -8.91 18.94 6.51
C PRO A 494 -10.02 17.90 6.23
N GLY A 495 -9.63 16.72 5.72
CA GLY A 495 -10.56 15.64 5.39
C GLY A 495 -11.38 15.86 4.10
N THR A 496 -10.97 16.85 3.25
CA THR A 496 -11.62 17.12 1.96
C THR A 496 -10.60 17.09 0.83
N GLY A 497 -11.07 16.82 -0.42
CA GLY A 497 -10.22 16.86 -1.61
C GLY A 497 -10.44 15.73 -2.57
#